data_6ac78f9baa119dbbe9ce2795b5ef7d33
#
_entry.id   6ac78f9baa119dbbe9ce2795b5ef7d33
#
_cell.length_a   1.000
_cell.length_b   1.000
_cell.length_c   1.000
_cell.angle_alpha   90.00
_cell.angle_beta   90.00
_cell.angle_gamma   90.00
#
_symmetry.space_group_name_H-M   'P 1'
#
loop_
_entity.id
_entity.type
_entity.pdbx_description
1 polymer ?
#
loop_
_entity_poly.entity_id
_entity_poly.type
_entity_poly.pdbx_seq_one_letter_code
_entity_poly.pdbx_strand_id
1 'polypeptide(L)'
;MKTLTTFAQRLIFPALVFCGFCIALPPFFKSISIMLLALILLASGELFRCKYTAKQIFDLRNPLFWLATLYILYCIGMLWSSNTAYGMMDLQIKLPLILIPFLFCFIPREYLTKKRLWIYASAFITGITIVLSYLLISGIVRGMQAETFNFRSIMYCDLSKKYAPNYLATETCIAAILTFFNPLKFLRISNKGIIIIKSCLICFFNTLLILLDSRVGSIGIAVADLIILFHLFRKRNILLAFLFLAYVIGNVAFVGAMSRLPFEREIGQPIDGKHESRLVNYYNVITKVIVKSPILGYGSGDTKDVLTKMHSDEQIGFKRYLNAHNQFLQTTVAIGVLGLACLVAVFVCFALRLWKRKYFALLAGLAIIGLLMMTESSLERQAGVHFCSFAFCWLYAISCKNKKKERIEQV
;
A
#
# COMPACT_ATOMS: atom_id res chain seq x y z
N MET A 1 -19.07 -12.23 32.81
CA MET A 1 -19.30 -11.74 31.44
C MET A 1 -19.14 -10.21 31.30
N LYS A 2 -19.81 -9.36 32.08
CA LYS A 2 -19.69 -7.87 31.96
C LYS A 2 -18.26 -7.34 32.10
N THR A 3 -17.44 -7.88 33.01
CA THR A 3 -16.04 -7.50 33.21
C THR A 3 -15.15 -7.84 32.01
N LEU A 4 -15.35 -9.00 31.39
CA LEU A 4 -14.59 -9.44 30.20
C LEU A 4 -14.91 -8.57 28.97
N THR A 5 -16.19 -8.25 28.75
CA THR A 5 -16.62 -7.36 27.64
C THR A 5 -16.05 -5.96 27.81
N THR A 6 -16.04 -5.41 29.04
CA THR A 6 -15.46 -4.09 29.32
C THR A 6 -13.94 -4.08 29.12
N PHE A 7 -13.25 -5.15 29.52
CA PHE A 7 -11.82 -5.29 29.28
C PHE A 7 -11.50 -5.39 27.77
N ALA A 8 -12.23 -6.24 27.03
CA ALA A 8 -12.06 -6.38 25.58
C ALA A 8 -12.34 -5.05 24.84
N GLN A 9 -13.32 -4.26 25.26
CA GLN A 9 -13.57 -2.93 24.68
C GLN A 9 -12.36 -2.00 24.84
N ARG A 10 -11.65 -2.03 25.95
CA ARG A 10 -10.43 -1.23 26.17
C ARG A 10 -9.28 -1.67 25.23
N LEU A 11 -9.26 -2.92 24.79
CA LEU A 11 -8.24 -3.46 23.90
C LEU A 11 -8.45 -3.11 22.42
N ILE A 12 -9.64 -2.63 22.01
CA ILE A 12 -9.91 -2.28 20.60
C ILE A 12 -8.91 -1.22 20.10
N PHE A 13 -8.64 -0.18 20.88
CA PHE A 13 -7.71 0.87 20.47
C PHE A 13 -6.26 0.35 20.33
N PRO A 14 -5.67 -0.34 21.34
CA PRO A 14 -4.36 -0.98 21.18
C PRO A 14 -4.27 -1.94 19.98
N ALA A 15 -5.31 -2.75 19.74
CA ALA A 15 -5.34 -3.67 18.62
C ALA A 15 -5.30 -2.93 17.27
N LEU A 16 -6.02 -1.83 17.12
CA LEU A 16 -5.96 -1.00 15.92
C LEU A 16 -4.59 -0.33 15.73
N VAL A 17 -3.94 0.11 16.82
CA VAL A 17 -2.57 0.63 16.78
C VAL A 17 -1.60 -0.46 16.35
N PHE A 18 -1.77 -1.68 16.88
CA PHE A 18 -0.97 -2.84 16.50
C PHE A 18 -1.18 -3.23 15.04
N CYS A 19 -2.42 -3.21 14.53
CA CYS A 19 -2.69 -3.39 13.10
C CYS A 19 -1.93 -2.36 12.26
N GLY A 20 -2.00 -1.07 12.63
CA GLY A 20 -1.26 -0.02 11.94
C GLY A 20 0.25 -0.28 11.89
N PHE A 21 0.83 -0.70 13.02
CA PHE A 21 2.25 -1.08 13.12
C PHE A 21 2.60 -2.28 12.23
N CYS A 22 1.75 -3.31 12.23
CA CYS A 22 1.97 -4.54 11.48
C CYS A 22 1.85 -4.38 9.96
N ILE A 23 1.26 -3.29 9.43
CA ILE A 23 1.16 -3.05 7.97
C ILE A 23 2.52 -3.13 7.29
N ALA A 24 3.57 -2.62 7.94
CA ALA A 24 4.93 -2.63 7.41
C ALA A 24 5.67 -3.97 7.57
N LEU A 25 5.18 -4.84 8.46
CA LEU A 25 5.85 -6.08 8.82
C LEU A 25 5.57 -7.20 7.79
N PRO A 26 6.28 -8.35 7.86
CA PRO A 26 5.99 -9.52 7.04
C PRO A 26 4.52 -9.97 7.11
N PRO A 27 3.99 -10.64 6.07
CA PRO A 27 2.57 -11.02 5.98
C PRO A 27 2.01 -11.79 7.18
N PHE A 28 2.83 -12.60 7.83
CA PHE A 28 2.47 -13.33 9.05
C PHE A 28 1.96 -12.40 10.16
N PHE A 29 2.68 -11.32 10.48
CA PHE A 29 2.28 -10.35 11.50
C PHE A 29 1.01 -9.58 11.10
N LYS A 30 0.85 -9.28 9.81
CA LYS A 30 -0.35 -8.63 9.28
C LYS A 30 -1.58 -9.51 9.55
N SER A 31 -1.51 -10.81 9.26
CA SER A 31 -2.61 -11.77 9.48
C SER A 31 -2.94 -11.93 10.95
N ILE A 32 -1.94 -12.07 11.83
CA ILE A 32 -2.14 -12.16 13.28
C ILE A 32 -2.83 -10.90 13.82
N SER A 33 -2.42 -9.71 13.36
CA SER A 33 -3.02 -8.46 13.84
C SER A 33 -4.50 -8.35 13.50
N ILE A 34 -4.91 -8.82 12.31
CA ILE A 34 -6.32 -8.85 11.90
C ILE A 34 -7.10 -9.88 12.71
N MET A 35 -6.54 -11.07 12.91
CA MET A 35 -7.16 -12.11 13.75
C MET A 35 -7.39 -11.61 15.18
N LEU A 36 -6.37 -10.96 15.75
CA LEU A 36 -6.45 -10.39 17.10
C LEU A 36 -7.55 -9.31 17.17
N LEU A 37 -7.61 -8.42 16.19
CA LEU A 37 -8.67 -7.40 16.11
C LEU A 37 -10.06 -8.04 16.02
N ALA A 38 -10.24 -9.08 15.19
CA ALA A 38 -11.49 -9.80 15.04
C ALA A 38 -11.93 -10.46 16.37
N LEU A 39 -10.99 -11.14 17.05
CA LEU A 39 -11.24 -11.78 18.34
C LEU A 39 -11.62 -10.74 19.43
N ILE A 40 -10.95 -9.60 19.46
CA ILE A 40 -11.26 -8.52 20.40
C ILE A 40 -12.64 -7.92 20.10
N LEU A 41 -13.00 -7.69 18.83
CA LEU A 41 -14.33 -7.22 18.44
C LEU A 41 -15.43 -8.23 18.79
N LEU A 42 -15.16 -9.52 18.66
CA LEU A 42 -16.06 -10.59 19.08
C LEU A 42 -16.21 -10.60 20.60
N ALA A 43 -15.12 -10.65 21.35
CA ALA A 43 -15.13 -10.70 22.82
C ALA A 43 -15.75 -9.45 23.46
N SER A 44 -15.63 -8.29 22.81
CA SER A 44 -16.25 -7.03 23.24
C SER A 44 -17.74 -6.93 22.90
N GLY A 45 -18.28 -7.88 22.12
CA GLY A 45 -19.66 -7.85 21.61
C GLY A 45 -19.91 -6.80 20.51
N GLU A 46 -18.86 -6.11 20.07
CA GLU A 46 -18.99 -5.08 19.03
C GLU A 46 -19.26 -5.68 17.64
N LEU A 47 -18.83 -6.92 17.38
CA LEU A 47 -19.08 -7.62 16.12
C LEU A 47 -20.59 -7.87 15.85
N PHE A 48 -21.43 -7.78 16.88
CA PHE A 48 -22.88 -7.88 16.75
C PHE A 48 -23.57 -6.52 16.60
N ARG A 49 -22.82 -5.41 16.54
CA ARG A 49 -23.33 -4.03 16.53
C ARG A 49 -22.77 -3.24 15.36
N CYS A 50 -23.25 -3.52 14.15
CA CYS A 50 -22.84 -2.74 12.99
C CYS A 50 -23.07 -1.23 13.20
N LYS A 51 -22.05 -0.41 12.95
CA LYS A 51 -22.10 1.06 13.17
C LYS A 51 -22.58 1.81 11.93
N TYR A 52 -22.85 1.10 10.86
CA TYR A 52 -23.31 1.66 9.58
C TYR A 52 -24.67 1.07 9.21
N THR A 53 -25.54 1.89 8.65
CA THR A 53 -26.81 1.45 8.07
C THR A 53 -26.58 0.74 6.74
N ALA A 54 -27.50 -0.15 6.34
CA ALA A 54 -27.43 -0.79 5.02
C ALA A 54 -27.28 0.24 3.89
N LYS A 55 -28.02 1.36 3.93
CA LYS A 55 -27.90 2.47 2.99
C LYS A 55 -26.47 3.05 2.89
N GLN A 56 -25.73 3.09 4.01
CA GLN A 56 -24.34 3.59 4.01
C GLN A 56 -23.35 2.55 3.49
N ILE A 57 -23.60 1.27 3.71
CA ILE A 57 -22.77 0.17 3.22
C ILE A 57 -22.91 0.03 1.70
N PHE A 58 -24.15 0.01 1.21
CA PHE A 58 -24.48 -0.19 -0.21
C PHE A 58 -24.55 1.11 -1.04
N ASP A 59 -24.05 2.23 -0.49
CA ASP A 59 -23.96 3.49 -1.26
C ASP A 59 -22.88 3.35 -2.34
N LEU A 60 -23.26 3.54 -3.60
CA LEU A 60 -22.34 3.52 -4.75
C LEU A 60 -21.23 4.58 -4.66
N ARG A 61 -21.38 5.59 -3.79
CA ARG A 61 -20.35 6.58 -3.47
C ARG A 61 -19.39 6.10 -2.38
N ASN A 62 -19.64 4.93 -1.80
CA ASN A 62 -18.78 4.32 -0.79
C ASN A 62 -17.68 3.50 -1.46
N PRO A 63 -16.41 3.92 -1.41
CA PRO A 63 -15.32 3.16 -2.05
C PRO A 63 -15.12 1.77 -1.44
N LEU A 64 -15.46 1.58 -0.14
CA LEU A 64 -15.35 0.27 0.51
C LEU A 64 -16.40 -0.73 0.02
N PHE A 65 -17.56 -0.24 -0.47
CA PHE A 65 -18.53 -1.07 -1.18
C PHE A 65 -17.92 -1.70 -2.43
N TRP A 66 -17.27 -0.90 -3.26
CA TRP A 66 -16.63 -1.38 -4.48
C TRP A 66 -15.45 -2.32 -4.19
N LEU A 67 -14.73 -2.10 -3.10
CA LEU A 67 -13.65 -2.98 -2.67
C LEU A 67 -14.17 -4.37 -2.27
N ALA A 68 -15.28 -4.42 -1.51
CA ALA A 68 -15.95 -5.67 -1.17
C ALA A 68 -16.56 -6.36 -2.40
N THR A 69 -17.20 -5.58 -3.29
CA THR A 69 -17.76 -6.08 -4.55
C THR A 69 -16.68 -6.71 -5.43
N LEU A 70 -15.49 -6.09 -5.50
CA LEU A 70 -14.36 -6.64 -6.23
C LEU A 70 -14.00 -8.05 -5.74
N TYR A 71 -13.95 -8.27 -4.41
CA TYR A 71 -13.71 -9.61 -3.86
C TYR A 71 -14.81 -10.59 -4.21
N ILE A 72 -16.08 -10.17 -4.12
CA ILE A 72 -17.24 -11.00 -4.50
C ILE A 72 -17.15 -11.42 -5.97
N LEU A 73 -16.74 -10.52 -6.86
CA LEU A 73 -16.54 -10.85 -8.28
C LEU A 73 -15.40 -11.87 -8.47
N TYR A 74 -14.32 -11.81 -7.69
CA TYR A 74 -13.30 -12.86 -7.69
C TYR A 74 -13.87 -14.22 -7.23
N CYS A 75 -14.76 -14.24 -6.23
CA CYS A 75 -15.46 -15.47 -5.81
C CYS A 75 -16.38 -16.00 -6.92
N ILE A 76 -17.15 -15.12 -7.56
CA ILE A 76 -18.02 -15.48 -8.69
C ILE A 76 -17.19 -16.01 -9.86
N GLY A 77 -16.01 -15.44 -10.12
CA GLY A 77 -15.05 -15.88 -11.14
C GLY A 77 -14.60 -17.33 -10.99
N MET A 78 -14.73 -17.93 -9.79
CA MET A 78 -14.46 -19.35 -9.57
C MET A 78 -15.47 -20.26 -10.27
N LEU A 79 -16.67 -19.81 -10.57
CA LEU A 79 -17.74 -20.64 -11.15
C LEU A 79 -17.37 -21.16 -12.55
N TRP A 80 -16.50 -20.46 -13.27
CA TRP A 80 -16.01 -20.85 -14.60
C TRP A 80 -14.51 -21.13 -14.65
N SER A 81 -13.84 -21.18 -13.49
CA SER A 81 -12.42 -21.52 -13.40
C SER A 81 -12.21 -23.02 -13.43
N SER A 82 -11.28 -23.48 -14.25
CA SER A 82 -10.88 -24.89 -14.31
C SER A 82 -9.90 -25.25 -13.18
N ASN A 83 -8.95 -24.34 -12.87
CA ASN A 83 -7.94 -24.52 -11.82
C ASN A 83 -8.46 -24.02 -10.47
N THR A 84 -9.34 -24.83 -9.85
CA THR A 84 -9.97 -24.48 -8.56
C THR A 84 -8.97 -24.42 -7.42
N ALA A 85 -7.91 -25.24 -7.44
CA ALA A 85 -6.89 -25.26 -6.39
C ALA A 85 -6.12 -23.94 -6.31
N TYR A 86 -5.66 -23.43 -7.46
CA TYR A 86 -5.02 -22.12 -7.51
C TYR A 86 -6.01 -21.00 -7.16
N GLY A 87 -7.23 -21.07 -7.67
CA GLY A 87 -8.26 -20.07 -7.40
C GLY A 87 -8.60 -19.95 -5.92
N MET A 88 -8.70 -21.06 -5.18
CA MET A 88 -8.92 -21.02 -3.73
C MET A 88 -7.74 -20.37 -2.98
N MET A 89 -6.50 -20.66 -3.38
CA MET A 89 -5.33 -19.97 -2.82
C MET A 89 -5.35 -18.46 -3.12
N ASP A 90 -5.71 -18.08 -4.33
CA ASP A 90 -5.83 -16.69 -4.75
C ASP A 90 -6.91 -15.92 -3.95
N LEU A 91 -8.06 -16.55 -3.73
CA LEU A 91 -9.13 -16.01 -2.88
C LEU A 91 -8.69 -15.85 -1.42
N GLN A 92 -7.90 -16.77 -0.89
CA GLN A 92 -7.32 -16.64 0.47
C GLN A 92 -6.38 -15.43 0.56
N ILE A 93 -5.55 -15.20 -0.47
CA ILE A 93 -4.67 -14.02 -0.54
C ILE A 93 -5.50 -12.73 -0.58
N LYS A 94 -6.60 -12.72 -1.33
CA LYS A 94 -7.48 -11.55 -1.54
C LYS A 94 -8.53 -11.34 -0.43
N LEU A 95 -8.69 -12.29 0.50
CA LEU A 95 -9.67 -12.21 1.60
C LEU A 95 -9.65 -10.86 2.38
N PRO A 96 -8.50 -10.23 2.63
CA PRO A 96 -8.45 -8.92 3.30
C PRO A 96 -9.23 -7.81 2.58
N LEU A 97 -9.51 -7.93 1.26
CA LEU A 97 -10.31 -6.93 0.53
C LEU A 97 -11.74 -6.81 1.06
N ILE A 98 -12.30 -7.87 1.60
CA ILE A 98 -13.63 -7.86 2.21
C ILE A 98 -13.56 -7.91 3.74
N LEU A 99 -12.64 -8.70 4.31
CA LEU A 99 -12.54 -8.91 5.75
C LEU A 99 -12.20 -7.62 6.50
N ILE A 100 -11.24 -6.83 6.03
CA ILE A 100 -10.83 -5.60 6.70
C ILE A 100 -11.94 -4.54 6.63
N PRO A 101 -12.56 -4.22 5.47
CA PRO A 101 -13.74 -3.36 5.41
C PRO A 101 -14.91 -3.86 6.27
N PHE A 102 -15.13 -5.18 6.30
CA PHE A 102 -16.17 -5.79 7.14
C PHE A 102 -15.90 -5.50 8.62
N LEU A 103 -14.73 -5.85 9.15
CA LEU A 103 -14.35 -5.57 10.54
C LEU A 103 -14.44 -4.08 10.86
N PHE A 104 -14.08 -3.24 9.91
CA PHE A 104 -14.14 -1.80 10.05
C PHE A 104 -15.57 -1.28 10.30
N CYS A 105 -16.61 -1.96 9.79
CA CYS A 105 -18.00 -1.60 10.02
C CYS A 105 -18.43 -1.76 11.50
N PHE A 106 -17.70 -2.54 12.28
CA PHE A 106 -18.01 -2.81 13.69
C PHE A 106 -17.16 -2.00 14.67
N ILE A 107 -16.13 -1.29 14.18
CA ILE A 107 -15.30 -0.45 15.05
C ILE A 107 -16.13 0.74 15.57
N PRO A 108 -16.23 0.94 16.89
CA PRO A 108 -16.92 2.09 17.45
C PRO A 108 -16.33 3.42 16.96
N ARG A 109 -17.21 4.35 16.60
CA ARG A 109 -16.81 5.65 15.99
C ARG A 109 -15.86 6.48 16.84
N GLU A 110 -15.90 6.27 18.15
CA GLU A 110 -15.00 6.91 19.11
C GLU A 110 -13.53 6.54 18.85
N TYR A 111 -13.24 5.33 18.34
CA TYR A 111 -11.91 4.88 17.97
C TYR A 111 -11.45 5.41 16.59
N LEU A 112 -12.37 5.97 15.80
CA LEU A 112 -12.11 6.52 14.46
C LEU A 112 -12.04 8.05 14.44
N THR A 113 -11.74 8.68 15.58
CA THR A 113 -11.51 10.14 15.64
C THR A 113 -10.22 10.53 14.91
N LYS A 114 -10.17 11.74 14.36
CA LYS A 114 -8.96 12.24 13.64
C LYS A 114 -7.69 12.08 14.48
N LYS A 115 -7.74 12.39 15.79
CA LYS A 115 -6.58 12.22 16.68
C LYS A 115 -6.11 10.77 16.74
N ARG A 116 -7.03 9.80 16.90
CA ARG A 116 -6.70 8.38 16.96
C ARG A 116 -6.22 7.83 15.62
N LEU A 117 -6.83 8.28 14.51
CA LEU A 117 -6.37 7.93 13.16
C LEU A 117 -4.93 8.38 12.89
N TRP A 118 -4.51 9.54 13.42
CA TRP A 118 -3.10 9.96 13.33
C TRP A 118 -2.18 9.12 14.23
N ILE A 119 -2.65 8.60 15.35
CA ILE A 119 -1.87 7.65 16.16
C ILE A 119 -1.67 6.33 15.39
N TYR A 120 -2.71 5.82 14.67
CA TYR A 120 -2.54 4.65 13.80
C TYR A 120 -1.54 4.91 12.68
N ALA A 121 -1.59 6.08 12.05
CA ALA A 121 -0.61 6.48 11.05
C ALA A 121 0.81 6.53 11.65
N SER A 122 0.97 7.00 12.89
CA SER A 122 2.28 7.00 13.58
C SER A 122 2.76 5.58 13.86
N ALA A 123 1.88 4.65 14.23
CA ALA A 123 2.25 3.25 14.40
C ALA A 123 2.76 2.63 13.08
N PHE A 124 2.10 2.92 11.96
CA PHE A 124 2.58 2.53 10.63
C PHE A 124 3.95 3.14 10.30
N ILE A 125 4.14 4.45 10.54
CA ILE A 125 5.43 5.13 10.34
C ILE A 125 6.52 4.45 11.18
N THR A 126 6.23 4.11 12.43
CA THR A 126 7.18 3.41 13.31
C THR A 126 7.53 2.02 12.76
N GLY A 127 6.53 1.27 12.29
CA GLY A 127 6.74 -0.04 11.67
C GLY A 127 7.65 0.03 10.45
N ILE A 128 7.39 0.97 9.52
CA ILE A 128 8.25 1.21 8.34
C ILE A 128 9.66 1.61 8.76
N THR A 129 9.80 2.50 9.75
CA THR A 129 11.11 2.92 10.24
C THR A 129 11.91 1.74 10.77
N ILE A 130 11.30 0.86 11.57
CA ILE A 130 11.96 -0.33 12.11
C ILE A 130 12.37 -1.30 11.00
N VAL A 131 11.47 -1.57 10.03
CA VAL A 131 11.79 -2.47 8.90
C VAL A 131 12.95 -1.92 8.08
N LEU A 132 12.91 -0.64 7.72
CA LEU A 132 13.96 -0.01 6.94
C LEU A 132 15.30 0.04 7.71
N SER A 133 15.27 0.32 9.01
CA SER A 133 16.47 0.29 9.86
C SER A 133 17.07 -1.11 9.95
N TYR A 134 16.23 -2.14 10.13
CA TYR A 134 16.67 -3.54 10.13
C TYR A 134 17.34 -3.91 8.79
N LEU A 135 16.75 -3.52 7.67
CA LEU A 135 17.27 -3.82 6.34
C LEU A 135 18.59 -3.08 6.08
N LEU A 136 18.68 -1.81 6.50
CA LEU A 136 19.91 -1.03 6.40
C LEU A 136 21.05 -1.67 7.22
N ILE A 137 20.80 -2.00 8.47
CA ILE A 137 21.80 -2.64 9.35
C ILE A 137 22.21 -4.00 8.78
N SER A 138 21.23 -4.82 8.36
CA SER A 138 21.51 -6.13 7.76
C SER A 138 22.34 -5.99 6.47
N GLY A 139 22.06 -5.01 5.64
CA GLY A 139 22.83 -4.72 4.43
C GLY A 139 24.27 -4.30 4.72
N ILE A 140 24.45 -3.41 5.71
CA ILE A 140 25.80 -2.97 6.13
C ILE A 140 26.62 -4.14 6.68
N VAL A 141 26.05 -4.94 7.59
CA VAL A 141 26.76 -6.09 8.20
C VAL A 141 27.22 -7.08 7.12
N ARG A 142 26.37 -7.40 6.15
CA ARG A 142 26.74 -8.30 5.06
C ARG A 142 27.78 -7.68 4.12
N GLY A 143 27.67 -6.38 3.87
CA GLY A 143 28.67 -5.66 3.07
C GLY A 143 30.04 -5.66 3.69
N MET A 144 30.12 -5.61 5.01
CA MET A 144 31.39 -5.72 5.74
C MET A 144 31.98 -7.13 5.70
N GLN A 145 31.14 -8.15 5.48
CA GLN A 145 31.56 -9.56 5.37
C GLN A 145 31.93 -9.97 3.93
N ALA A 146 31.57 -9.15 2.93
CA ALA A 146 31.87 -9.42 1.53
C ALA A 146 33.31 -8.91 1.18
N GLU A 147 34.02 -9.62 0.28
CA GLU A 147 35.36 -9.22 -0.18
C GLU A 147 35.38 -7.84 -0.86
N THR A 148 34.25 -7.47 -1.49
CA THR A 148 34.06 -6.16 -2.11
C THR A 148 32.83 -5.48 -1.53
N PHE A 149 33.01 -4.33 -0.87
CA PHE A 149 31.91 -3.54 -0.34
C PHE A 149 31.20 -2.76 -1.46
N ASN A 150 30.03 -3.27 -1.90
CA ASN A 150 29.13 -2.54 -2.78
C ASN A 150 27.80 -2.26 -2.09
N PHE A 151 27.63 -1.03 -1.61
CA PHE A 151 26.49 -0.64 -0.81
C PHE A 151 25.16 -0.78 -1.57
N ARG A 152 25.16 -0.53 -2.88
CA ARG A 152 23.95 -0.61 -3.71
C ARG A 152 23.52 -2.06 -3.96
N SER A 153 24.45 -2.95 -4.27
CA SER A 153 24.14 -4.36 -4.52
C SER A 153 23.61 -5.05 -3.25
N ILE A 154 24.18 -4.70 -2.10
CA ILE A 154 23.79 -5.24 -0.81
C ILE A 154 22.35 -4.87 -0.44
N MET A 155 22.00 -3.59 -0.60
CA MET A 155 20.65 -3.11 -0.28
C MET A 155 19.62 -3.75 -1.21
N TYR A 156 19.85 -3.75 -2.51
CA TYR A 156 18.90 -4.31 -3.48
C TYR A 156 18.74 -5.83 -3.31
N CYS A 157 19.82 -6.58 -3.19
CA CYS A 157 19.77 -8.05 -3.06
C CYS A 157 19.06 -8.51 -1.79
N ASP A 158 19.33 -7.88 -0.65
CA ASP A 158 18.70 -8.25 0.62
C ASP A 158 17.23 -7.88 0.68
N LEU A 159 16.88 -6.72 0.15
CA LEU A 159 15.50 -6.23 0.11
C LEU A 159 14.62 -7.07 -0.83
N SER A 160 15.16 -7.50 -1.98
CA SER A 160 14.39 -8.29 -2.95
C SER A 160 14.14 -9.73 -2.50
N LYS A 161 14.99 -10.30 -1.65
CA LYS A 161 14.80 -11.66 -1.11
C LYS A 161 13.67 -11.74 -0.07
N LYS A 162 13.52 -10.71 0.78
CA LYS A 162 12.55 -10.71 1.89
C LYS A 162 11.32 -9.84 1.64
N TYR A 163 11.47 -8.73 0.91
CA TYR A 163 10.41 -7.77 0.58
C TYR A 163 10.48 -7.43 -0.89
N ALA A 164 9.35 -7.43 -1.58
CA ALA A 164 9.32 -6.89 -2.94
C ALA A 164 9.59 -5.37 -2.89
N PRO A 165 10.67 -4.84 -3.50
CA PRO A 165 11.12 -3.46 -3.32
C PRO A 165 10.05 -2.42 -3.63
N ASN A 166 9.20 -2.68 -4.65
CA ASN A 166 8.15 -1.75 -5.07
C ASN A 166 7.06 -1.54 -4.00
N TYR A 167 6.73 -2.57 -3.22
CA TYR A 167 5.75 -2.46 -2.13
C TYR A 167 6.32 -1.62 -0.98
N LEU A 168 7.53 -1.98 -0.54
CA LEU A 168 8.21 -1.26 0.54
C LEU A 168 8.45 0.20 0.15
N ALA A 169 8.85 0.46 -1.11
CA ALA A 169 9.03 1.81 -1.62
C ALA A 169 7.71 2.62 -1.58
N THR A 170 6.60 2.02 -2.00
CA THR A 170 5.28 2.67 -1.95
C THR A 170 4.85 2.96 -0.51
N GLU A 171 5.01 1.99 0.39
CA GLU A 171 4.72 2.15 1.82
C GLU A 171 5.58 3.27 2.42
N THR A 172 6.85 3.36 2.04
CA THR A 172 7.79 4.41 2.49
C THR A 172 7.41 5.80 1.97
N CYS A 173 7.02 5.93 0.69
CA CYS A 173 6.52 7.20 0.13
C CYS A 173 5.29 7.70 0.90
N ILE A 174 4.36 6.80 1.21
CA ILE A 174 3.17 7.14 2.00
C ILE A 174 3.55 7.50 3.43
N ALA A 175 4.50 6.78 4.04
CA ALA A 175 5.01 7.12 5.37
C ALA A 175 5.66 8.52 5.40
N ALA A 176 6.39 8.93 4.36
CA ALA A 176 6.96 10.28 4.24
C ALA A 176 5.87 11.35 4.21
N ILE A 177 4.82 11.17 3.37
CA ILE A 177 3.68 12.09 3.32
C ILE A 177 2.97 12.15 4.68
N LEU A 178 2.67 11.01 5.27
CA LEU A 178 1.99 10.95 6.56
C LEU A 178 2.83 11.57 7.67
N THR A 179 4.16 11.38 7.68
CA THR A 179 5.07 12.01 8.64
C THR A 179 5.01 13.52 8.56
N PHE A 180 5.03 14.08 7.34
CA PHE A 180 4.97 15.52 7.16
C PHE A 180 3.65 16.11 7.68
N PHE A 181 2.51 15.51 7.32
CA PHE A 181 1.18 16.02 7.69
C PHE A 181 0.69 15.60 9.08
N ASN A 182 1.32 14.62 9.74
CA ASN A 182 0.93 14.19 11.07
C ASN A 182 1.20 15.31 12.11
N PRO A 183 0.22 15.76 12.87
CA PRO A 183 0.43 16.82 13.86
C PRO A 183 1.36 16.42 15.02
N LEU A 184 1.53 15.11 15.34
CA LEU A 184 2.34 14.55 16.43
C LEU A 184 2.11 15.17 17.83
N LYS A 185 1.01 15.91 18.00
CA LYS A 185 0.67 16.62 19.27
C LYS A 185 0.51 15.68 20.48
N PHE A 186 0.32 14.37 20.22
CA PHE A 186 0.22 13.38 21.29
C PHE A 186 1.56 13.06 21.96
N LEU A 187 2.70 13.40 21.34
CA LEU A 187 4.03 13.17 21.90
C LEU A 187 4.40 14.15 23.04
N ARG A 188 3.61 15.22 23.25
CA ARG A 188 3.82 16.24 24.29
C ARG A 188 5.23 16.85 24.31
N ILE A 189 5.89 16.94 23.15
CA ILE A 189 7.20 17.56 22.96
C ILE A 189 7.04 18.95 22.32
N SER A 190 8.12 19.75 22.38
CA SER A 190 8.13 21.10 21.80
C SER A 190 7.91 21.10 20.29
N ASN A 191 7.39 22.18 19.73
CA ASN A 191 7.21 22.32 18.29
C ASN A 191 8.55 22.18 17.53
N LYS A 192 9.66 22.65 18.10
CA LYS A 192 11.00 22.46 17.53
C LYS A 192 11.36 20.98 17.47
N GLY A 193 11.12 20.23 18.55
CA GLY A 193 11.33 18.77 18.59
C GLY A 193 10.51 18.02 17.57
N ILE A 194 9.23 18.41 17.36
CA ILE A 194 8.37 17.82 16.32
C ILE A 194 8.97 18.06 14.93
N ILE A 195 9.46 19.28 14.65
CA ILE A 195 10.07 19.60 13.33
C ILE A 195 11.33 18.76 13.13
N ILE A 196 12.19 18.65 14.13
CA ILE A 196 13.42 17.84 14.05
C ILE A 196 13.08 16.37 13.74
N ILE A 197 12.17 15.75 14.51
CA ILE A 197 11.78 14.36 14.29
C ILE A 197 11.24 14.14 12.88
N LYS A 198 10.36 15.03 12.41
CA LYS A 198 9.80 14.93 11.05
C LYS A 198 10.90 15.05 9.98
N SER A 199 11.78 16.03 10.12
CA SER A 199 12.89 16.23 9.18
C SER A 199 13.80 15.01 9.13
N CYS A 200 14.21 14.48 10.28
CA CYS A 200 15.05 13.28 10.35
C CYS A 200 14.37 12.07 9.69
N LEU A 201 13.08 11.84 9.97
CA LEU A 201 12.34 10.72 9.37
C LEU A 201 12.18 10.88 7.86
N ILE A 202 11.85 12.09 7.37
CA ILE A 202 11.69 12.34 5.93
C ILE A 202 13.04 12.15 5.21
N CYS A 203 14.13 12.70 5.77
CA CYS A 203 15.48 12.48 5.23
C CYS A 203 15.83 10.99 5.21
N PHE A 204 15.56 10.26 6.29
CA PHE A 204 15.79 8.82 6.37
C PHE A 204 15.01 8.05 5.29
N PHE A 205 13.71 8.34 5.13
CA PHE A 205 12.88 7.68 4.12
C PHE A 205 13.35 7.99 2.70
N ASN A 206 13.66 9.25 2.39
CA ASN A 206 14.14 9.65 1.08
C ASN A 206 15.46 8.96 0.74
N THR A 207 16.44 8.96 1.64
CA THR A 207 17.73 8.30 1.43
C THR A 207 17.55 6.80 1.17
N LEU A 208 16.71 6.12 1.95
CA LEU A 208 16.48 4.68 1.78
C LEU A 208 15.69 4.35 0.53
N LEU A 209 14.74 5.21 0.09
CA LEU A 209 14.03 5.03 -1.17
C LEU A 209 14.97 5.03 -2.38
N ILE A 210 16.01 5.83 -2.33
CA ILE A 210 17.05 5.84 -3.35
C ILE A 210 17.79 4.50 -3.39
N LEU A 211 18.15 3.98 -2.21
CA LEU A 211 18.87 2.70 -2.07
C LEU A 211 17.99 1.49 -2.45
N LEU A 212 16.67 1.63 -2.42
CA LEU A 212 15.74 0.59 -2.87
C LEU A 212 15.71 0.39 -4.38
N ASP A 213 16.26 1.30 -5.18
CA ASP A 213 16.33 1.26 -6.66
C ASP A 213 14.97 0.91 -7.32
N SER A 214 13.88 1.42 -6.76
CA SER A 214 12.53 1.19 -7.25
C SER A 214 12.04 2.34 -8.12
N ARG A 215 11.71 2.08 -9.40
CA ARG A 215 11.15 3.11 -10.30
C ARG A 215 9.86 3.72 -9.75
N VAL A 216 9.00 2.89 -9.15
CA VAL A 216 7.77 3.37 -8.48
C VAL A 216 8.11 4.24 -7.29
N GLY A 217 9.11 3.82 -6.49
CA GLY A 217 9.62 4.60 -5.37
C GLY A 217 10.16 5.95 -5.80
N SER A 218 10.96 6.01 -6.88
CA SER A 218 11.53 7.26 -7.39
C SER A 218 10.46 8.26 -7.84
N ILE A 219 9.42 7.81 -8.55
CA ILE A 219 8.29 8.67 -8.94
C ILE A 219 7.47 9.05 -7.70
N GLY A 220 7.20 8.08 -6.81
CA GLY A 220 6.41 8.31 -5.60
C GLY A 220 7.05 9.34 -4.67
N ILE A 221 8.38 9.28 -4.48
CA ILE A 221 9.10 10.24 -3.64
C ILE A 221 9.13 11.63 -4.29
N ALA A 222 9.34 11.72 -5.61
CA ALA A 222 9.27 13.00 -6.31
C ALA A 222 7.89 13.68 -6.10
N VAL A 223 6.80 12.91 -6.19
CA VAL A 223 5.44 13.41 -5.89
C VAL A 223 5.33 13.84 -4.43
N ALA A 224 5.84 13.05 -3.49
CA ALA A 224 5.81 13.39 -2.06
C ALA A 224 6.59 14.67 -1.77
N ASP A 225 7.80 14.80 -2.31
CA ASP A 225 8.68 15.94 -2.13
C ASP A 225 8.10 17.23 -2.74
N LEU A 226 7.49 17.13 -3.92
CA LEU A 226 6.78 18.27 -4.54
C LEU A 226 5.62 18.76 -3.66
N ILE A 227 4.87 17.84 -3.03
CA ILE A 227 3.77 18.22 -2.13
C ILE A 227 4.31 18.90 -0.87
N ILE A 228 5.39 18.38 -0.31
CA ILE A 228 6.06 18.97 0.87
C ILE A 228 6.55 20.37 0.53
N LEU A 229 7.28 20.54 -0.58
CA LEU A 229 7.78 21.83 -1.07
C LEU A 229 6.63 22.83 -1.30
N PHE A 230 5.59 22.42 -2.04
CA PHE A 230 4.43 23.25 -2.28
C PHE A 230 3.78 23.73 -0.96
N HIS A 231 3.64 22.81 0.01
CA HIS A 231 3.08 23.17 1.32
C HIS A 231 3.98 24.15 2.09
N LEU A 232 5.29 23.95 2.10
CA LEU A 232 6.25 24.83 2.75
C LEU A 232 6.22 26.24 2.14
N PHE A 233 6.24 26.37 0.80
CA PHE A 233 6.12 27.64 0.10
C PHE A 233 4.79 28.35 0.41
N ARG A 234 3.67 27.60 0.37
CA ARG A 234 2.35 28.15 0.70
C ARG A 234 2.26 28.66 2.13
N LYS A 235 2.97 28.03 3.08
CA LYS A 235 3.05 28.45 4.48
C LYS A 235 4.10 29.55 4.71
N ARG A 236 4.76 30.04 3.67
CA ARG A 236 5.85 31.02 3.71
C ARG A 236 7.05 30.59 4.59
N ASN A 237 7.23 29.30 4.81
CA ASN A 237 8.41 28.75 5.48
C ASN A 237 9.57 28.64 4.47
N ILE A 238 10.00 29.79 3.94
CA ILE A 238 10.90 29.87 2.78
C ILE A 238 12.25 29.22 3.09
N LEU A 239 12.81 29.45 4.28
CA LEU A 239 14.08 28.83 4.69
C LEU A 239 14.00 27.30 4.67
N LEU A 240 12.95 26.72 5.30
CA LEU A 240 12.76 25.27 5.29
C LEU A 240 12.52 24.73 3.87
N ALA A 241 11.84 25.46 3.01
CA ALA A 241 11.64 25.06 1.63
C ALA A 241 12.96 25.01 0.85
N PHE A 242 13.84 26.03 1.00
CA PHE A 242 15.16 26.02 0.36
C PHE A 242 16.07 24.92 0.91
N LEU A 243 16.11 24.71 2.24
CA LEU A 243 16.91 23.64 2.84
C LEU A 243 16.43 22.26 2.36
N PHE A 244 15.12 22.06 2.28
CA PHE A 244 14.56 20.82 1.77
C PHE A 244 14.83 20.64 0.27
N LEU A 245 14.73 21.70 -0.53
CA LEU A 245 15.06 21.66 -1.96
C LEU A 245 16.55 21.32 -2.17
N ALA A 246 17.45 21.97 -1.42
CA ALA A 246 18.88 21.65 -1.47
C ALA A 246 19.16 20.18 -1.10
N TYR A 247 18.45 19.66 -0.09
CA TYR A 247 18.52 18.26 0.28
C TYR A 247 18.04 17.34 -0.87
N VAL A 248 16.90 17.63 -1.52
CA VAL A 248 16.38 16.85 -2.66
C VAL A 248 17.38 16.85 -3.81
N ILE A 249 17.94 18.02 -4.17
CA ILE A 249 18.97 18.14 -5.20
C ILE A 249 20.20 17.31 -4.86
N GLY A 250 20.67 17.39 -3.59
CA GLY A 250 21.79 16.59 -3.10
C GLY A 250 21.55 15.08 -3.22
N ASN A 251 20.32 14.62 -2.91
CA ASN A 251 19.94 13.21 -3.10
C ASN A 251 19.95 12.81 -4.58
N VAL A 252 19.40 13.63 -5.47
CA VAL A 252 19.40 13.36 -6.92
C VAL A 252 20.84 13.28 -7.45
N ALA A 253 21.71 14.21 -7.03
CA ALA A 253 23.13 14.18 -7.39
C ALA A 253 23.83 12.93 -6.85
N PHE A 254 23.54 12.52 -5.61
CA PHE A 254 24.07 11.29 -5.01
C PHE A 254 23.63 10.06 -5.79
N VAL A 255 22.35 9.95 -6.18
CA VAL A 255 21.87 8.85 -7.05
C VAL A 255 22.60 8.84 -8.38
N GLY A 256 22.74 10.01 -9.03
CA GLY A 256 23.46 10.15 -10.28
C GLY A 256 24.92 9.70 -10.17
N ALA A 257 25.59 9.98 -9.07
CA ALA A 257 26.93 9.48 -8.79
C ALA A 257 26.95 7.96 -8.56
N MET A 258 26.02 7.45 -7.73
CA MET A 258 25.92 6.01 -7.42
C MET A 258 25.51 5.17 -8.64
N SER A 259 24.70 5.70 -9.57
CA SER A 259 24.29 4.99 -10.77
C SER A 259 25.43 4.76 -11.78
N ARG A 260 26.53 5.50 -11.66
CA ARG A 260 27.74 5.34 -12.49
C ARG A 260 28.66 4.24 -11.97
N LEU A 261 28.46 3.74 -10.74
CA LEU A 261 29.24 2.63 -10.20
C LEU A 261 28.82 1.32 -10.89
N PRO A 262 29.80 0.45 -11.27
CA PRO A 262 29.47 -0.84 -11.85
C PRO A 262 28.58 -1.65 -10.90
N PHE A 263 27.48 -2.15 -11.43
CA PHE A 263 26.48 -2.90 -10.69
C PHE A 263 26.16 -4.19 -11.42
N GLU A 264 26.65 -5.31 -10.91
CA GLU A 264 26.24 -6.63 -11.35
C GLU A 264 24.92 -7.02 -10.66
N ARG A 265 23.87 -7.14 -11.46
CA ARG A 265 22.60 -7.70 -11.00
C ARG A 265 22.71 -9.22 -10.95
N GLU A 266 23.06 -9.78 -9.80
CA GLU A 266 23.02 -11.24 -9.60
C GLU A 266 21.64 -11.86 -9.69
N ILE A 267 20.57 -11.06 -9.70
CA ILE A 267 19.20 -11.55 -9.65
C ILE A 267 18.63 -11.67 -11.06
N GLY A 268 18.59 -12.91 -11.54
CA GLY A 268 17.80 -13.28 -12.69
C GLY A 268 18.33 -12.70 -14.00
N GLN A 269 19.59 -13.02 -14.34
CA GLN A 269 20.00 -12.92 -15.72
C GLN A 269 19.01 -13.72 -16.58
N PRO A 270 18.45 -13.16 -17.65
CA PRO A 270 17.65 -13.93 -18.58
C PRO A 270 18.51 -15.07 -19.11
N ILE A 271 17.98 -16.27 -19.07
CA ILE A 271 18.67 -17.47 -19.55
C ILE A 271 19.00 -17.33 -21.06
N ASP A 272 18.32 -16.42 -21.76
CA ASP A 272 18.54 -16.11 -23.18
C ASP A 272 18.21 -14.64 -23.47
N GLY A 273 19.03 -13.71 -23.10
CA GLY A 273 19.23 -12.38 -23.71
C GLY A 273 18.05 -11.48 -24.09
N LYS A 274 16.79 -11.91 -24.02
CA LYS A 274 15.61 -11.10 -24.37
C LYS A 274 14.90 -10.56 -23.13
N HIS A 275 15.25 -9.34 -22.72
CA HIS A 275 14.47 -8.55 -21.80
C HIS A 275 13.22 -8.01 -22.53
N GLU A 276 12.08 -8.67 -22.35
CA GLU A 276 10.83 -8.08 -22.77
C GLU A 276 10.53 -6.84 -21.93
N SER A 277 10.29 -5.70 -22.58
CA SER A 277 9.89 -4.50 -21.86
C SER A 277 8.49 -4.71 -21.27
N ARG A 278 8.19 -4.11 -20.08
CA ARG A 278 6.85 -4.17 -19.49
C ARG A 278 5.76 -3.69 -20.44
N LEU A 279 6.07 -2.77 -21.35
CA LEU A 279 5.13 -2.26 -22.35
C LEU A 279 4.74 -3.35 -23.36
N VAL A 280 5.69 -4.16 -23.80
CA VAL A 280 5.42 -5.30 -24.70
C VAL A 280 4.58 -6.34 -23.98
N ASN A 281 4.88 -6.63 -22.70
CA ASN A 281 4.02 -7.51 -21.89
C ASN A 281 2.59 -6.98 -21.79
N TYR A 282 2.39 -5.68 -21.51
CA TYR A 282 1.04 -5.09 -21.45
C TYR A 282 0.32 -5.20 -22.80
N TYR A 283 1.00 -4.91 -23.89
CA TYR A 283 0.47 -5.07 -25.25
C TYR A 283 0.03 -6.51 -25.51
N ASN A 284 0.89 -7.49 -25.21
CA ASN A 284 0.58 -8.91 -25.37
C ASN A 284 -0.60 -9.36 -24.51
N VAL A 285 -0.65 -8.95 -23.23
CA VAL A 285 -1.79 -9.25 -22.34
C VAL A 285 -3.10 -8.69 -22.91
N ILE A 286 -3.09 -7.46 -23.42
CA ILE A 286 -4.29 -6.84 -23.99
C ILE A 286 -4.72 -7.57 -25.27
N THR A 287 -3.82 -7.70 -26.24
CA THR A 287 -4.15 -8.17 -27.59
C THR A 287 -4.33 -9.66 -27.70
N LYS A 288 -3.60 -10.46 -26.90
CA LYS A 288 -3.61 -11.93 -27.01
C LYS A 288 -4.45 -12.62 -25.94
N VAL A 289 -4.68 -11.96 -24.80
CA VAL A 289 -5.42 -12.51 -23.67
C VAL A 289 -6.76 -11.82 -23.49
N ILE A 290 -6.77 -10.54 -23.14
CA ILE A 290 -8.01 -9.81 -22.78
C ILE A 290 -9.02 -9.79 -23.93
N VAL A 291 -8.58 -9.56 -25.18
CA VAL A 291 -9.46 -9.51 -26.36
C VAL A 291 -10.25 -10.81 -26.56
N LYS A 292 -9.73 -11.97 -26.12
CA LYS A 292 -10.41 -13.27 -26.26
C LYS A 292 -11.51 -13.49 -25.20
N SER A 293 -11.43 -12.85 -24.04
CA SER A 293 -12.44 -12.94 -22.97
C SER A 293 -12.57 -11.59 -22.20
N PRO A 294 -13.08 -10.52 -22.86
CA PRO A 294 -13.05 -9.19 -22.28
C PRO A 294 -14.11 -8.96 -21.18
N ILE A 295 -15.25 -9.66 -21.24
CA ILE A 295 -16.41 -9.37 -20.36
C ILE A 295 -16.29 -10.11 -19.03
N LEU A 296 -16.09 -11.42 -19.06
CA LEU A 296 -16.05 -12.29 -17.87
C LEU A 296 -14.62 -12.60 -17.40
N GLY A 297 -13.60 -12.39 -18.27
CA GLY A 297 -12.25 -12.88 -18.00
C GLY A 297 -12.18 -14.40 -18.09
N TYR A 298 -11.10 -14.95 -17.57
CA TYR A 298 -10.86 -16.40 -17.59
C TYR A 298 -11.23 -17.11 -16.28
N GLY A 299 -11.66 -16.35 -15.27
CA GLY A 299 -11.89 -16.84 -13.93
C GLY A 299 -10.66 -16.65 -13.03
N SER A 300 -10.89 -16.58 -11.73
CA SER A 300 -9.84 -16.34 -10.73
C SER A 300 -8.79 -17.46 -10.70
N GLY A 301 -9.20 -18.69 -10.96
CA GLY A 301 -8.32 -19.86 -10.95
C GLY A 301 -7.42 -19.98 -12.16
N ASP A 302 -7.86 -19.57 -13.34
CA ASP A 302 -7.16 -19.81 -14.60
C ASP A 302 -6.24 -18.64 -15.03
N THR A 303 -6.32 -17.50 -14.31
CA THR A 303 -5.58 -16.28 -14.64
C THR A 303 -4.09 -16.54 -14.84
N LYS A 304 -3.48 -17.30 -13.93
CA LYS A 304 -2.05 -17.59 -13.95
C LYS A 304 -1.69 -18.55 -15.10
N ASP A 305 -2.52 -19.54 -15.35
CA ASP A 305 -2.26 -20.54 -16.40
C ASP A 305 -2.33 -19.89 -17.78
N VAL A 306 -3.32 -19.02 -18.01
CA VAL A 306 -3.47 -18.26 -19.25
C VAL A 306 -2.29 -17.31 -19.49
N LEU A 307 -1.83 -16.59 -18.48
CA LEU A 307 -0.67 -15.72 -18.60
C LEU A 307 0.61 -16.51 -18.82
N THR A 308 0.80 -17.61 -18.12
CA THR A 308 1.95 -18.52 -18.32
C THR A 308 1.97 -19.07 -19.74
N LYS A 309 0.82 -19.50 -20.27
CA LYS A 309 0.69 -19.99 -21.64
C LYS A 309 1.03 -18.92 -22.67
N MET A 310 0.52 -17.69 -22.51
CA MET A 310 0.87 -16.57 -23.36
C MET A 310 2.39 -16.34 -23.42
N HIS A 311 3.06 -16.38 -22.26
CA HIS A 311 4.52 -16.20 -22.20
C HIS A 311 5.31 -17.35 -22.80
N SER A 312 4.84 -18.59 -22.67
CA SER A 312 5.47 -19.76 -23.30
C SER A 312 5.34 -19.73 -24.82
N ASP A 313 4.17 -19.34 -25.35
CA ASP A 313 3.89 -19.22 -26.78
C ASP A 313 4.77 -18.15 -27.44
N GLU A 314 5.17 -17.10 -26.71
CA GLU A 314 6.04 -16.01 -27.18
C GLU A 314 7.53 -16.33 -27.03
N GLN A 315 7.91 -17.54 -26.61
CA GLN A 315 9.31 -17.93 -26.35
C GLN A 315 10.06 -16.98 -25.40
N ILE A 316 9.32 -16.34 -24.48
CA ILE A 316 9.89 -15.46 -23.47
C ILE A 316 10.53 -16.35 -22.41
N GLY A 317 11.87 -16.40 -22.37
CA GLY A 317 12.69 -17.33 -21.60
C GLY A 317 12.56 -17.31 -20.07
N PHE A 318 11.39 -16.97 -19.53
CA PHE A 318 11.14 -16.94 -18.08
C PHE A 318 10.52 -18.26 -17.58
N LYS A 319 11.30 -19.09 -16.93
CA LYS A 319 10.81 -20.31 -16.22
C LYS A 319 9.99 -20.03 -14.97
N ARG A 320 9.61 -18.79 -14.64
CA ARG A 320 8.85 -18.43 -13.43
C ARG A 320 7.53 -17.76 -13.78
N TYR A 321 6.49 -18.19 -13.05
CA TYR A 321 5.12 -17.72 -13.06
C TYR A 321 4.99 -16.21 -13.22
N LEU A 322 4.57 -15.81 -14.38
CA LEU A 322 4.44 -14.41 -14.74
C LEU A 322 3.01 -13.94 -14.43
N ASN A 323 2.91 -12.72 -13.97
CA ASN A 323 1.67 -11.97 -13.85
C ASN A 323 1.70 -10.82 -14.85
N ALA A 324 0.59 -10.10 -14.98
CA ALA A 324 0.51 -8.98 -15.92
C ALA A 324 1.41 -7.78 -15.55
N HIS A 325 2.05 -7.75 -14.37
CA HIS A 325 2.77 -6.61 -13.81
C HIS A 325 1.99 -5.29 -13.85
N ASN A 326 0.68 -5.40 -13.86
CA ASN A 326 -0.28 -4.30 -13.83
C ASN A 326 -1.58 -4.83 -13.23
N GLN A 327 -2.01 -4.30 -12.10
CA GLN A 327 -3.18 -4.81 -11.38
C GLN A 327 -4.47 -4.63 -12.17
N PHE A 328 -4.60 -3.55 -12.95
CA PHE A 328 -5.79 -3.32 -13.77
C PHE A 328 -5.92 -4.38 -14.85
N LEU A 329 -4.83 -4.68 -15.55
CA LEU A 329 -4.79 -5.75 -16.55
C LEU A 329 -4.99 -7.13 -15.90
N GLN A 330 -4.33 -7.39 -14.78
CA GLN A 330 -4.46 -8.64 -14.02
C GLN A 330 -5.92 -8.90 -13.62
N THR A 331 -6.59 -7.87 -13.09
CA THR A 331 -8.00 -7.94 -12.71
C THR A 331 -8.90 -8.19 -13.94
N THR A 332 -8.59 -7.54 -15.08
CA THR A 332 -9.34 -7.74 -16.31
C THR A 332 -9.17 -9.16 -16.87
N VAL A 333 -7.96 -9.73 -16.80
CA VAL A 333 -7.74 -11.13 -17.19
C VAL A 333 -8.55 -12.09 -16.30
N ALA A 334 -8.59 -11.82 -14.99
CA ALA A 334 -9.28 -12.69 -14.04
C ALA A 334 -10.80 -12.64 -14.17
N ILE A 335 -11.39 -11.45 -14.10
CA ILE A 335 -12.84 -11.24 -13.93
C ILE A 335 -13.41 -10.18 -14.90
N GLY A 336 -12.71 -9.93 -16.01
CA GLY A 336 -13.18 -9.11 -17.11
C GLY A 336 -13.35 -7.62 -16.80
N VAL A 337 -14.06 -6.93 -17.67
CA VAL A 337 -14.33 -5.49 -17.59
C VAL A 337 -15.12 -5.11 -16.34
N LEU A 338 -15.92 -6.01 -15.78
CA LEU A 338 -16.67 -5.76 -14.54
C LEU A 338 -15.74 -5.60 -13.36
N GLY A 339 -14.71 -6.46 -13.25
CA GLY A 339 -13.67 -6.34 -12.23
C GLY A 339 -12.86 -5.07 -12.37
N LEU A 340 -12.47 -4.73 -13.60
CA LEU A 340 -11.79 -3.47 -13.92
C LEU A 340 -12.63 -2.27 -13.47
N ALA A 341 -13.92 -2.26 -13.83
CA ALA A 341 -14.84 -1.18 -13.46
C ALA A 341 -14.95 -1.02 -11.93
N CYS A 342 -15.04 -2.13 -11.18
CA CYS A 342 -15.04 -2.09 -9.71
C CYS A 342 -13.73 -1.51 -9.14
N LEU A 343 -12.58 -1.96 -9.66
CA LEU A 343 -11.29 -1.46 -9.21
C LEU A 343 -11.14 0.04 -9.51
N VAL A 344 -11.52 0.49 -10.69
CA VAL A 344 -11.53 1.92 -11.07
C VAL A 344 -12.49 2.70 -10.18
N ALA A 345 -13.69 2.17 -9.90
CA ALA A 345 -14.67 2.81 -9.03
C ALA A 345 -14.13 3.05 -7.60
N VAL A 346 -13.33 2.13 -7.05
CA VAL A 346 -12.63 2.35 -5.75
C VAL A 346 -11.81 3.65 -5.81
N PHE A 347 -10.95 3.80 -6.82
CA PHE A 347 -10.09 4.98 -6.96
C PHE A 347 -10.88 6.27 -7.23
N VAL A 348 -11.86 6.22 -8.13
CA VAL A 348 -12.71 7.38 -8.47
C VAL A 348 -13.50 7.86 -7.26
N CYS A 349 -14.14 6.95 -6.51
CA CYS A 349 -14.89 7.30 -5.32
C CYS A 349 -14.00 7.93 -4.23
N PHE A 350 -12.79 7.39 -4.01
CA PHE A 350 -11.82 8.00 -3.11
C PHE A 350 -11.33 9.36 -3.62
N ALA A 351 -10.95 9.46 -4.89
CA ALA A 351 -10.48 10.70 -5.48
C ALA A 351 -11.51 11.83 -5.35
N LEU A 352 -12.75 11.58 -5.75
CA LEU A 352 -13.84 12.54 -5.61
C LEU A 352 -14.10 12.94 -4.15
N ARG A 353 -14.03 11.97 -3.24
CA ARG A 353 -14.23 12.20 -1.82
C ARG A 353 -13.11 13.07 -1.22
N LEU A 354 -11.85 12.76 -1.50
CA LEU A 354 -10.69 13.50 -1.01
C LEU A 354 -10.60 14.89 -1.64
N TRP A 355 -10.92 15.01 -2.95
CA TRP A 355 -10.98 16.27 -3.66
C TRP A 355 -12.02 17.23 -3.05
N LYS A 356 -13.27 16.77 -2.87
CA LYS A 356 -14.34 17.55 -2.22
C LYS A 356 -13.98 18.00 -0.80
N ARG A 357 -13.09 17.28 -0.11
CA ARG A 357 -12.61 17.60 1.24
C ARG A 357 -11.32 18.42 1.23
N LYS A 358 -10.76 18.71 0.07
CA LYS A 358 -9.48 19.42 -0.09
C LYS A 358 -8.31 18.70 0.63
N TYR A 359 -8.35 17.36 0.70
CA TYR A 359 -7.30 16.53 1.28
C TYR A 359 -6.26 16.14 0.21
N PHE A 360 -5.62 17.15 -0.41
CA PHE A 360 -4.73 16.96 -1.55
C PHE A 360 -3.53 16.04 -1.25
N ALA A 361 -2.98 16.10 -0.03
CA ALA A 361 -1.90 15.20 0.36
C ALA A 361 -2.33 13.72 0.38
N LEU A 362 -3.55 13.44 0.84
CA LEU A 362 -4.10 12.07 0.84
C LEU A 362 -4.48 11.63 -0.58
N LEU A 363 -4.91 12.56 -1.42
CA LEU A 363 -5.17 12.31 -2.84
C LEU A 363 -3.88 11.91 -3.56
N ALA A 364 -2.75 12.55 -3.24
CA ALA A 364 -1.46 12.13 -3.78
C ALA A 364 -1.02 10.77 -3.26
N GLY A 365 -1.24 10.46 -1.98
CA GLY A 365 -1.04 9.11 -1.46
C GLY A 365 -1.86 8.05 -2.21
N LEU A 366 -3.13 8.36 -2.54
CA LEU A 366 -3.97 7.52 -3.38
C LEU A 366 -3.39 7.35 -4.79
N ALA A 367 -2.86 8.42 -5.40
CA ALA A 367 -2.22 8.37 -6.71
C ALA A 367 -0.95 7.49 -6.70
N ILE A 368 -0.17 7.52 -5.62
CA ILE A 368 1.02 6.65 -5.45
C ILE A 368 0.59 5.17 -5.35
N ILE A 369 -0.52 4.84 -4.65
CA ILE A 369 -1.07 3.49 -4.65
C ILE A 369 -1.52 3.08 -6.06
N GLY A 370 -2.18 3.98 -6.80
CA GLY A 370 -2.55 3.76 -8.20
C GLY A 370 -1.35 3.49 -9.09
N LEU A 371 -0.27 4.25 -8.94
CA LEU A 371 0.99 4.06 -9.66
C LEU A 371 1.61 2.68 -9.38
N LEU A 372 1.62 2.24 -8.11
CA LEU A 372 2.04 0.87 -7.77
C LEU A 372 1.19 -0.15 -8.53
N MET A 373 -0.13 0.00 -8.54
CA MET A 373 -1.03 -0.92 -9.22
C MET A 373 -0.90 -0.89 -10.74
N MET A 374 -0.44 0.20 -11.33
CA MET A 374 -0.13 0.28 -12.77
C MET A 374 1.18 -0.43 -13.14
N THR A 375 2.07 -0.66 -12.19
CA THR A 375 3.41 -1.23 -12.43
C THR A 375 3.61 -2.60 -11.80
N GLU A 376 2.72 -3.01 -10.90
CA GLU A 376 2.75 -4.31 -10.22
C GLU A 376 1.33 -4.85 -10.02
N SER A 377 1.19 -6.17 -10.11
CA SER A 377 -0.04 -6.88 -9.77
C SER A 377 -0.15 -7.01 -8.24
N SER A 378 -0.44 -5.88 -7.58
CA SER A 378 -0.30 -5.74 -6.12
C SER A 378 -1.31 -6.55 -5.31
N LEU A 379 -2.46 -6.88 -5.88
CA LEU A 379 -3.47 -7.72 -5.23
C LEU A 379 -3.22 -9.23 -5.40
N GLU A 380 -2.16 -9.62 -6.13
CA GLU A 380 -1.72 -11.02 -6.23
C GLU A 380 -0.78 -11.44 -5.09
N ARG A 381 -0.45 -10.52 -4.19
CA ARG A 381 0.43 -10.78 -3.04
C ARG A 381 -0.22 -10.32 -1.75
N GLN A 382 -0.17 -11.18 -0.74
CA GLN A 382 -0.75 -10.90 0.58
C GLN A 382 -0.28 -9.55 1.18
N ALA A 383 0.99 -9.20 1.00
CA ALA A 383 1.53 -7.92 1.48
C ALA A 383 0.80 -6.72 0.86
N GLY A 384 0.58 -6.72 -0.46
CA GLY A 384 -0.10 -5.64 -1.18
C GLY A 384 -1.59 -5.57 -0.85
N VAL A 385 -2.27 -6.73 -0.76
CA VAL A 385 -3.71 -6.78 -0.41
C VAL A 385 -3.96 -6.20 0.98
N HIS A 386 -3.16 -6.60 1.98
CA HIS A 386 -3.28 -6.07 3.34
C HIS A 386 -3.04 -4.57 3.39
N PHE A 387 -1.93 -4.12 2.78
CA PHE A 387 -1.60 -2.70 2.73
C PHE A 387 -2.72 -1.87 2.09
N CYS A 388 -3.20 -2.27 0.90
CA CYS A 388 -4.27 -1.55 0.20
C CYS A 388 -5.56 -1.52 1.01
N SER A 389 -5.98 -2.65 1.59
CA SER A 389 -7.22 -2.74 2.36
C SER A 389 -7.18 -1.85 3.61
N PHE A 390 -6.08 -1.85 4.36
CA PHE A 390 -5.90 -0.96 5.51
C PHE A 390 -5.82 0.51 5.09
N ALA A 391 -5.04 0.84 4.06
CA ALA A 391 -4.91 2.19 3.55
C ALA A 391 -6.28 2.75 3.11
N PHE A 392 -7.08 1.97 2.41
CA PHE A 392 -8.42 2.37 1.97
C PHE A 392 -9.38 2.55 3.15
N CYS A 393 -9.39 1.65 4.14
CA CYS A 393 -10.20 1.83 5.34
C CYS A 393 -9.78 3.08 6.14
N TRP A 394 -8.48 3.34 6.26
CA TRP A 394 -7.96 4.53 6.92
C TRP A 394 -8.33 5.82 6.16
N LEU A 395 -8.17 5.83 4.82
CA LEU A 395 -8.58 6.96 3.97
C LEU A 395 -10.08 7.22 4.08
N TYR A 396 -10.89 6.17 4.13
CA TYR A 396 -12.33 6.30 4.36
C TYR A 396 -12.63 6.96 5.70
N ALA A 397 -12.02 6.46 6.80
CA ALA A 397 -12.25 6.97 8.14
C ALA A 397 -11.87 8.44 8.29
N ILE A 398 -10.67 8.83 7.84
CA ILE A 398 -10.19 10.20 7.97
C ILE A 398 -10.99 11.17 7.10
N SER A 399 -11.58 10.68 6.02
CA SER A 399 -12.45 11.45 5.14
C SER A 399 -13.92 11.48 5.58
N CYS A 400 -14.33 10.80 6.65
CA CYS A 400 -15.70 10.91 7.20
C CYS A 400 -15.92 12.22 7.96
N LYS A 401 -17.12 12.83 7.82
CA LYS A 401 -17.51 14.02 8.61
C LYS A 401 -17.74 13.66 10.07
N ASN A 402 -17.08 14.34 10.98
CA ASN A 402 -17.45 14.40 12.39
C ASN A 402 -18.58 15.43 12.58
N LYS A 403 -19.83 15.02 12.39
CA LYS A 403 -21.00 15.90 12.53
C LYS A 403 -21.10 16.63 13.89
N LYS A 404 -20.38 16.20 14.92
CA LYS A 404 -20.43 16.79 16.26
C LYS A 404 -19.54 18.03 16.45
N LYS A 405 -18.50 18.23 15.64
CA LYS A 405 -17.57 19.37 15.80
C LYS A 405 -17.89 20.58 14.94
N GLU A 406 -18.59 20.40 13.83
CA GLU A 406 -19.00 21.54 12.97
C GLU A 406 -20.10 22.40 13.63
N ARG A 407 -20.83 21.90 14.66
CA ARG A 407 -21.79 22.70 15.44
C ARG A 407 -21.15 23.54 16.54
N ILE A 408 -19.92 23.24 16.95
CA ILE A 408 -19.23 23.96 18.04
C ILE A 408 -18.28 25.04 17.46
N GLU A 409 -17.89 24.94 16.20
CA GLU A 409 -17.06 25.94 15.51
C GLU A 409 -17.91 26.98 14.75
N GLN A 410 -19.24 26.88 14.81
CA GLN A 410 -20.22 27.86 14.28
C GLN A 410 -21.02 28.60 15.38
N VAL A 411 -20.69 28.40 16.62
CA VAL A 411 -21.13 29.19 17.78
C VAL A 411 -19.87 29.80 18.43
#